data_51345ae310af67638213e826427f544f
#
_entry.id   51345ae310af67638213e826427f544f
#
_cell.length_a   1.000
_cell.length_b   1.000
_cell.length_c   1.000
_cell.angle_alpha   90.00
_cell.angle_beta   90.00
_cell.angle_gamma   90.00
#
_symmetry.space_group_name_H-M   'P 1'
#
loop_
_entity.id
_entity.type
_entity.pdbx_description
1 polymer ?
#
loop_
_entity_poly.entity_id
_entity_poly.type
_entity_poly.pdbx_seq_one_letter_code
_entity_poly.pdbx_strand_id
1 'polypeptide(L)'
;SSYGSIGENISSSIRSSLFNDSEIMEFVNIIDRQQIDQIIEEQKLSQSGLVDSETSLEIGKLLGVHQIISGEVTYLTASNPEHLKNTQRYTKEVVIDTETYTDDDGKQKNRNIYGEVRATVTTHSISASAQIRASYQVLHAETAQVLNSEMVSGSRQFNFTWATYNGDQRAL
;
A
#
# COMPACT_ATOMS: atom_id res chain seq x y z
N SER A 1 10.15 -2.43 -19.97
CA SER A 1 10.27 -3.35 -18.85
C SER A 1 8.99 -3.32 -18.02
N SER A 2 8.55 -4.43 -17.47
CA SER A 2 7.32 -4.52 -16.67
C SER A 2 7.35 -3.69 -15.37
N TYR A 3 8.47 -3.09 -15.03
CA TYR A 3 8.67 -2.26 -13.84
C TYR A 3 8.76 -0.75 -14.13
N GLY A 4 8.60 -0.32 -15.37
CA GLY A 4 8.77 1.09 -15.75
C GLY A 4 7.86 2.05 -14.96
N SER A 5 6.58 1.76 -14.88
CA SER A 5 5.61 2.58 -14.14
C SER A 5 5.87 2.60 -12.61
N ILE A 6 6.44 1.53 -12.06
CA ILE A 6 6.78 1.47 -10.64
C ILE A 6 8.01 2.33 -10.35
N GLY A 7 9.01 2.30 -11.22
CA GLY A 7 10.16 3.18 -11.16
C GLY A 7 9.77 4.66 -11.18
N GLU A 8 8.86 5.04 -12.07
CA GLU A 8 8.31 6.40 -12.13
C GLU A 8 7.57 6.81 -10.86
N ASN A 9 6.75 5.92 -10.29
CA ASN A 9 6.05 6.16 -9.03
C ASN A 9 7.02 6.33 -7.85
N ILE A 10 8.07 5.52 -7.78
CA ILE A 10 9.12 5.65 -6.76
C ILE A 10 9.85 6.98 -6.92
N SER A 11 10.25 7.34 -8.13
CA SER A 11 10.91 8.61 -8.43
C SER A 11 10.03 9.80 -8.02
N SER A 12 8.75 9.77 -8.35
CA SER A 12 7.79 10.80 -7.95
C SER A 12 7.60 10.89 -6.43
N SER A 13 7.60 9.76 -5.74
CA SER A 13 7.47 9.72 -4.28
C SER A 13 8.71 10.27 -3.59
N ILE A 14 9.91 9.92 -4.08
CA ILE A 14 11.18 10.46 -3.55
C ILE A 14 11.20 11.98 -3.75
N ARG A 15 10.87 12.47 -4.95
CA ARG A 15 10.79 13.88 -5.24
C ARG A 15 9.84 14.62 -4.30
N SER A 16 8.61 14.11 -4.13
CA SER A 16 7.63 14.70 -3.21
C SER A 16 8.13 14.74 -1.77
N SER A 17 8.83 13.69 -1.32
CA SER A 17 9.43 13.68 0.02
C SER A 17 10.52 14.72 0.18
N LEU A 18 11.38 14.87 -0.81
CA LEU A 18 12.46 15.87 -0.79
C LEU A 18 11.92 17.30 -0.84
N PHE A 19 10.92 17.58 -1.66
CA PHE A 19 10.29 18.92 -1.73
C PHE A 19 9.52 19.31 -0.46
N ASN A 20 9.03 18.33 0.30
CA ASN A 20 8.34 18.58 1.56
C ASN A 20 9.29 18.73 2.76
N ASP A 21 10.57 18.47 2.55
CA ASP A 21 11.60 18.64 3.58
C ASP A 21 12.24 20.02 3.46
N SER A 22 11.86 20.94 4.37
CA SER A 22 12.34 22.32 4.37
C SER A 22 13.84 22.45 4.66
N GLU A 23 14.43 21.51 5.41
CA GLU A 23 15.86 21.51 5.68
C GLU A 23 16.66 21.14 4.42
N ILE A 24 16.18 20.16 3.67
CA ILE A 24 16.82 19.79 2.39
C ILE A 24 16.69 20.92 1.36
N MET A 25 15.53 21.53 1.25
CA MET A 25 15.26 22.58 0.27
C MET A 25 16.00 23.90 0.53
N GLU A 26 16.51 24.10 1.74
CA GLU A 26 17.39 25.24 2.05
C GLU A 26 18.77 25.12 1.36
N PHE A 27 19.27 23.90 1.18
CA PHE A 27 20.62 23.63 0.68
C PHE A 27 20.68 22.98 -0.71
N VAL A 28 19.57 22.40 -1.18
CA VAL A 28 19.54 21.59 -2.40
C VAL A 28 18.48 22.10 -3.38
N ASN A 29 18.91 22.35 -4.61
CA ASN A 29 18.03 22.66 -5.74
C ASN A 29 17.76 21.36 -6.51
N ILE A 30 16.51 20.87 -6.50
CA ILE A 30 16.11 19.62 -7.16
C ILE A 30 15.63 19.93 -8.57
N ILE A 31 16.25 19.30 -9.56
CA ILE A 31 15.86 19.39 -10.97
C ILE A 31 15.23 18.03 -11.37
N ASP A 32 14.03 18.09 -11.93
CA ASP A 32 13.34 16.91 -12.40
C ASP A 32 13.80 16.52 -13.81
N ARG A 33 14.07 15.24 -14.02
CA ARG A 33 14.43 14.70 -15.34
C ARG A 33 13.37 14.97 -16.40
N GLN A 34 12.08 14.93 -16.05
CA GLN A 34 11.01 15.23 -17.00
C GLN A 34 11.06 16.68 -17.49
N GLN A 35 11.48 17.62 -16.64
CA GLN A 35 11.70 19.00 -17.03
C GLN A 35 12.94 19.14 -17.92
N ILE A 36 13.96 18.34 -17.67
CA ILE A 36 15.16 18.27 -18.51
C ILE A 36 14.81 17.78 -19.91
N ASP A 37 14.06 16.68 -20.01
CA ASP A 37 13.65 16.11 -21.29
C ASP A 37 12.81 17.12 -22.10
N GLN A 38 11.92 17.88 -21.46
CA GLN A 38 11.16 18.97 -22.11
C GLN A 38 12.07 20.10 -22.62
N ILE A 39 13.04 20.55 -21.83
CA ILE A 39 13.99 21.59 -22.23
C ILE A 39 14.84 21.10 -23.40
N ILE A 40 15.26 19.85 -23.42
CA ILE A 40 16.02 19.26 -24.51
C ILE A 40 15.18 19.17 -25.79
N GLU A 41 13.92 18.77 -25.71
CA GLU A 41 12.99 18.72 -26.83
C GLU A 41 12.73 20.13 -27.38
N GLU A 42 12.50 21.12 -26.55
CA GLU A 42 12.28 22.50 -26.92
C GLU A 42 13.49 23.10 -27.58
N GLN A 43 14.71 22.77 -27.16
CA GLN A 43 15.95 23.26 -27.73
C GLN A 43 16.41 22.48 -28.98
N LYS A 44 15.63 21.50 -29.46
CA LYS A 44 15.98 20.63 -30.61
C LYS A 44 17.31 19.90 -30.46
N LEU A 45 17.74 19.64 -29.24
CA LEU A 45 18.91 18.82 -28.92
C LEU A 45 18.61 17.31 -29.01
N SER A 46 17.51 16.95 -29.70
CA SER A 46 17.07 15.56 -29.84
C SER A 46 17.86 14.84 -30.94
N GLN A 47 19.04 14.34 -30.62
CA GLN A 47 19.62 13.23 -31.34
C GLN A 47 20.13 12.20 -30.34
N SER A 48 19.30 11.32 -29.94
CA SER A 48 19.52 10.00 -29.40
C SER A 48 18.66 9.71 -28.16
N GLY A 49 17.78 8.77 -28.30
CA GLY A 49 16.98 8.16 -27.20
C GLY A 49 17.78 7.22 -26.30
N LEU A 50 19.05 7.48 -26.10
CA LEU A 50 19.94 6.73 -25.25
C LEU A 50 20.56 7.68 -24.23
N VAL A 51 19.99 7.75 -23.06
CA VAL A 51 20.62 8.40 -21.91
C VAL A 51 21.57 7.37 -21.28
N ASP A 52 22.78 7.32 -21.81
CA ASP A 52 23.89 6.68 -21.15
C ASP A 52 24.54 7.63 -20.12
N SER A 53 25.58 7.15 -19.43
CA SER A 53 26.27 7.94 -18.40
C SER A 53 26.92 9.21 -18.99
N GLU A 54 27.36 9.19 -20.25
CA GLU A 54 28.00 10.34 -20.92
C GLU A 54 26.99 11.44 -21.21
N THR A 55 25.79 11.10 -21.71
CA THR A 55 24.70 12.04 -21.97
C THR A 55 24.20 12.69 -20.67
N SER A 56 24.10 11.94 -19.60
CA SER A 56 23.75 12.46 -18.27
C SER A 56 24.77 13.48 -17.75
N LEU A 57 26.05 13.25 -18.01
CA LEU A 57 27.14 14.16 -17.67
C LEU A 57 27.08 15.48 -18.45
N GLU A 58 26.82 15.44 -19.76
CA GLU A 58 26.68 16.64 -20.61
C GLU A 58 25.49 17.49 -20.16
N ILE A 59 24.35 16.86 -19.87
CA ILE A 59 23.17 17.53 -19.34
C ILE A 59 23.44 18.12 -17.95
N GLY A 60 24.13 17.40 -17.06
CA GLY A 60 24.54 17.90 -15.76
C GLY A 60 25.38 19.18 -15.85
N LYS A 61 26.32 19.22 -16.75
CA LYS A 61 27.14 20.42 -17.03
C LYS A 61 26.31 21.59 -17.55
N LEU A 62 25.39 21.33 -18.46
CA LEU A 62 24.54 22.37 -19.08
C LEU A 62 23.60 23.02 -18.05
N LEU A 63 23.11 22.25 -17.07
CA LEU A 63 22.14 22.68 -16.06
C LEU A 63 22.77 23.09 -14.72
N GLY A 64 24.10 23.00 -14.59
CA GLY A 64 24.80 23.27 -13.33
C GLY A 64 24.47 22.28 -12.23
N VAL A 65 24.10 21.04 -12.59
CA VAL A 65 23.81 19.97 -11.64
C VAL A 65 25.09 19.42 -11.06
N HIS A 66 25.20 19.31 -9.73
CA HIS A 66 26.39 18.80 -9.07
C HIS A 66 26.33 17.29 -8.84
N GLN A 67 25.13 16.74 -8.65
CA GLN A 67 24.92 15.32 -8.37
C GLN A 67 23.71 14.77 -9.12
N ILE A 68 23.83 13.54 -9.57
CA ILE A 68 22.75 12.79 -10.25
C ILE A 68 22.42 11.57 -9.40
N ILE A 69 21.14 11.39 -9.10
CA ILE A 69 20.62 10.19 -8.44
C ILE A 69 20.01 9.30 -9.51
N SER A 70 20.52 8.09 -9.65
CA SER A 70 20.01 7.05 -10.53
C SER A 70 19.66 5.81 -9.73
N GLY A 71 18.56 5.15 -10.07
CA GLY A 71 18.14 3.94 -9.40
C GLY A 71 17.32 3.02 -10.28
N GLU A 72 17.25 1.77 -9.87
CA GLU A 72 16.46 0.73 -10.54
C GLU A 72 15.78 -0.18 -9.55
N VAL A 73 14.61 -0.72 -9.94
CA VAL A 73 13.93 -1.77 -9.20
C VAL A 73 14.51 -3.11 -9.62
N THR A 74 15.25 -3.75 -8.72
CA THR A 74 15.94 -5.03 -8.98
C THR A 74 15.05 -6.24 -8.69
N TYR A 75 14.05 -6.10 -7.84
CA TYR A 75 13.12 -7.16 -7.48
C TYR A 75 11.77 -6.60 -7.05
N LEU A 76 10.72 -7.22 -7.53
CA LEU A 76 9.34 -6.96 -7.09
C LEU A 76 8.55 -8.26 -7.11
N THR A 77 7.87 -8.53 -6.00
CA THR A 77 6.88 -9.62 -5.95
C THR A 77 5.66 -9.17 -5.15
N ALA A 78 4.52 -9.69 -5.54
CA ALA A 78 3.28 -9.56 -4.78
C ALA A 78 2.57 -10.91 -4.77
N SER A 79 2.08 -11.32 -3.61
CA SER A 79 1.23 -12.50 -3.52
C SER A 79 -0.16 -12.20 -4.07
N ASN A 80 -0.80 -13.20 -4.65
CA ASN A 80 -2.24 -13.12 -4.89
C ASN A 80 -2.97 -13.04 -3.54
N PRO A 81 -4.05 -12.25 -3.44
CA PRO A 81 -4.86 -12.23 -2.24
C PRO A 81 -5.41 -13.61 -1.91
N GLU A 82 -5.12 -14.11 -0.71
CA GLU A 82 -5.68 -15.35 -0.20
C GLU A 82 -6.90 -15.04 0.65
N HIS A 83 -8.03 -15.68 0.32
CA HIS A 83 -9.29 -15.51 1.02
C HIS A 83 -9.63 -16.78 1.80
N LEU A 84 -9.52 -16.69 3.11
CA LEU A 84 -9.89 -17.74 4.03
C LEU A 84 -11.28 -17.48 4.62
N LYS A 85 -12.02 -18.57 4.88
CA LYS A 85 -13.33 -18.54 5.52
C LYS A 85 -13.33 -19.51 6.69
N ASN A 86 -13.79 -19.06 7.84
CA ASN A 86 -14.03 -19.87 9.00
C ASN A 86 -15.48 -19.69 9.46
N THR A 87 -16.21 -20.79 9.62
CA THR A 87 -17.62 -20.78 9.97
C THR A 87 -17.83 -21.41 11.32
N GLN A 88 -18.49 -20.68 12.22
CA GLN A 88 -18.83 -21.14 13.57
C GLN A 88 -20.34 -21.06 13.79
N ARG A 89 -20.90 -22.10 14.40
CA ARG A 89 -22.33 -22.17 14.76
C ARG A 89 -22.48 -21.81 16.23
N TYR A 90 -23.49 -20.99 16.49
CA TYR A 90 -23.90 -20.58 17.83
C TYR A 90 -25.31 -21.04 18.08
N THR A 91 -25.56 -21.49 19.29
CA THR A 91 -26.85 -21.92 19.77
C THR A 91 -27.05 -21.37 21.17
N LYS A 92 -28.22 -20.79 21.42
CA LYS A 92 -28.53 -20.19 22.73
C LYS A 92 -30.01 -20.38 23.05
N GLU A 93 -30.28 -20.66 24.29
CA GLU A 93 -31.66 -20.68 24.81
C GLU A 93 -32.10 -19.25 25.16
N VAL A 94 -33.19 -18.81 24.61
CA VAL A 94 -33.72 -17.44 24.80
C VAL A 94 -35.21 -17.52 25.06
N VAL A 95 -35.76 -16.46 25.63
CA VAL A 95 -37.23 -16.31 25.74
C VAL A 95 -37.77 -16.12 24.34
N ILE A 96 -38.62 -17.05 23.88
CA ILE A 96 -39.26 -16.99 22.56
C ILE A 96 -40.70 -16.50 22.64
N ASP A 97 -41.34 -16.67 23.82
CA ASP A 97 -42.70 -16.24 24.06
C ASP A 97 -42.95 -16.02 25.57
N THR A 98 -44.04 -15.38 25.91
CA THR A 98 -44.50 -15.18 27.30
C THR A 98 -45.96 -15.51 27.36
N GLU A 99 -46.29 -16.54 28.18
CA GLU A 99 -47.66 -16.96 28.39
C GLU A 99 -48.23 -16.37 29.68
N THR A 100 -49.39 -15.82 29.59
CA THR A 100 -50.16 -15.37 30.78
C THR A 100 -51.06 -16.49 31.25
N TYR A 101 -50.92 -16.86 32.52
CA TYR A 101 -51.78 -17.87 33.15
C TYR A 101 -52.39 -17.34 34.44
N THR A 102 -53.47 -17.92 34.85
CA THR A 102 -54.16 -17.59 36.13
C THR A 102 -53.71 -18.65 37.18
N ASP A 103 -53.17 -18.18 38.29
CA ASP A 103 -52.79 -19.06 39.40
C ASP A 103 -54.02 -19.53 40.22
N ASP A 104 -53.80 -20.41 41.20
CA ASP A 104 -54.84 -21.00 42.02
C ASP A 104 -55.58 -19.99 42.90
N ASP A 105 -54.99 -18.79 43.10
CA ASP A 105 -55.59 -17.65 43.80
C ASP A 105 -56.36 -16.71 42.87
N GLY A 106 -56.51 -17.04 41.59
CA GLY A 106 -57.23 -16.24 40.58
C GLY A 106 -56.44 -15.05 40.07
N LYS A 107 -55.13 -14.96 40.35
CA LYS A 107 -54.26 -13.86 39.87
C LYS A 107 -53.58 -14.21 38.55
N GLN A 108 -53.53 -13.22 37.63
CA GLN A 108 -52.81 -13.37 36.39
C GLN A 108 -51.29 -13.27 36.66
N LYS A 109 -50.54 -14.23 36.14
CA LYS A 109 -49.08 -14.32 36.17
C LYS A 109 -48.55 -14.61 34.77
N ASN A 110 -47.33 -14.16 34.52
CA ASN A 110 -46.63 -14.43 33.27
C ASN A 110 -45.54 -15.46 33.52
N ARG A 111 -45.35 -16.40 32.61
CA ARG A 111 -44.19 -17.25 32.53
C ARG A 111 -43.54 -17.15 31.18
N ASN A 112 -42.20 -17.13 31.20
CA ASN A 112 -41.42 -17.14 29.98
C ASN A 112 -41.37 -18.54 29.38
N ILE A 113 -41.56 -18.61 28.07
CA ILE A 113 -41.35 -19.80 27.28
C ILE A 113 -39.97 -19.67 26.64
N TYR A 114 -39.11 -20.64 26.95
CA TYR A 114 -37.75 -20.65 26.40
C TYR A 114 -37.68 -21.55 25.18
N GLY A 115 -36.84 -21.17 24.23
CA GLY A 115 -36.55 -21.93 23.02
C GLY A 115 -35.16 -21.72 22.54
N GLU A 116 -34.67 -22.66 21.77
CA GLU A 116 -33.35 -22.62 21.20
C GLU A 116 -33.33 -21.82 19.89
N VAL A 117 -32.48 -20.80 19.85
CA VAL A 117 -32.20 -20.03 18.64
C VAL A 117 -30.78 -20.32 18.16
N ARG A 118 -30.57 -20.22 16.85
CA ARG A 118 -29.31 -20.57 16.21
C ARG A 118 -28.86 -19.49 15.27
N ALA A 119 -27.54 -19.25 15.24
CA ALA A 119 -26.88 -18.42 14.25
C ALA A 119 -25.60 -19.08 13.76
N THR A 120 -25.24 -18.75 12.55
CA THR A 120 -23.97 -19.14 11.94
C THR A 120 -23.20 -17.88 11.61
N VAL A 121 -22.01 -17.75 12.18
CA VAL A 121 -21.09 -16.65 11.88
C VAL A 121 -20.01 -17.17 10.94
N THR A 122 -19.80 -16.48 9.83
CA THR A 122 -18.69 -16.76 8.91
C THR A 122 -17.70 -15.59 8.98
N THR A 123 -16.52 -15.87 9.48
CA THR A 123 -15.39 -14.94 9.48
C THR A 123 -14.62 -15.12 8.18
N HIS A 124 -14.39 -14.02 7.52
CA HIS A 124 -13.63 -13.92 6.28
C HIS A 124 -12.31 -13.20 6.58
N SER A 125 -11.21 -13.71 6.07
CA SER A 125 -9.90 -13.05 6.13
C SER A 125 -9.29 -13.00 4.74
N ILE A 126 -8.82 -11.82 4.33
CA ILE A 126 -8.00 -11.65 3.13
C ILE A 126 -6.62 -11.23 3.57
N SER A 127 -5.60 -11.91 3.05
CA SER A 127 -4.19 -11.56 3.24
C SER A 127 -3.50 -11.44 1.90
N ALA A 128 -2.60 -10.46 1.79
CA ALA A 128 -1.72 -10.28 0.66
C ALA A 128 -0.39 -9.68 1.15
N SER A 129 0.69 -9.95 0.45
CA SER A 129 2.00 -9.39 0.75
C SER A 129 2.68 -8.88 -0.51
N ALA A 130 3.51 -7.86 -0.36
CA ALA A 130 4.37 -7.36 -1.42
C ALA A 130 5.77 -7.12 -0.89
N GLN A 131 6.77 -7.35 -1.74
CA GLN A 131 8.18 -7.08 -1.46
C GLN A 131 8.80 -6.37 -2.65
N ILE A 132 9.65 -5.39 -2.37
CA ILE A 132 10.40 -4.65 -3.36
C ILE A 132 11.87 -4.54 -2.93
N ARG A 133 12.77 -4.60 -3.89
CA ARG A 133 14.18 -4.20 -3.73
C ARG A 133 14.52 -3.23 -4.84
N ALA A 134 15.27 -2.21 -4.48
CA ALA A 134 15.77 -1.24 -5.42
C ALA A 134 17.25 -0.95 -5.09
N SER A 135 18.01 -0.64 -6.10
CA SER A 135 19.37 -0.09 -5.95
C SER A 135 19.37 1.37 -6.38
N TYR A 136 20.18 2.19 -5.75
CA TYR A 136 20.42 3.55 -6.21
C TYR A 136 21.90 3.90 -6.11
N GLN A 137 22.28 4.87 -6.92
CA GLN A 137 23.62 5.46 -6.96
C GLN A 137 23.50 6.97 -6.98
N VAL A 138 24.41 7.62 -6.28
CA VAL A 138 24.62 9.06 -6.36
C VAL A 138 25.93 9.28 -7.10
N LEU A 139 25.87 9.98 -8.22
CA LEU A 139 27.01 10.25 -9.09
C LEU A 139 27.38 11.74 -9.03
N HIS A 140 28.67 12.04 -9.06
CA HIS A 140 29.14 13.39 -9.31
C HIS A 140 28.91 13.72 -10.79
N ALA A 141 28.19 14.79 -11.06
CA ALA A 141 27.72 15.10 -12.43
C ALA A 141 28.84 15.40 -13.43
N GLU A 142 29.99 15.91 -12.98
CA GLU A 142 31.09 16.25 -13.88
C GLU A 142 32.05 15.10 -14.15
N THR A 143 32.24 14.20 -13.18
CA THR A 143 33.28 13.17 -13.24
C THR A 143 32.73 11.76 -13.38
N ALA A 144 31.40 11.57 -13.28
CA ALA A 144 30.74 10.26 -13.16
C ALA A 144 31.20 9.41 -11.98
N GLN A 145 31.94 10.00 -11.04
CA GLN A 145 32.39 9.28 -9.86
C GLN A 145 31.19 8.87 -9.00
N VAL A 146 31.11 7.60 -8.62
CA VAL A 146 30.11 7.12 -7.69
C VAL A 146 30.43 7.66 -6.30
N LEU A 147 29.58 8.51 -5.77
CA LEU A 147 29.70 9.09 -4.43
C LEU A 147 29.05 8.20 -3.36
N ASN A 148 27.95 7.56 -3.72
CA ASN A 148 27.24 6.60 -2.89
C ASN A 148 26.53 5.57 -3.75
N SER A 149 26.43 4.32 -3.25
CA SER A 149 25.65 3.26 -3.88
C SER A 149 25.08 2.37 -2.79
N GLU A 150 23.77 2.13 -2.83
CA GLU A 150 23.10 1.38 -1.79
C GLU A 150 21.95 0.56 -2.36
N MET A 151 21.62 -0.54 -1.67
CA MET A 151 20.43 -1.34 -1.95
C MET A 151 19.41 -1.16 -0.83
N VAL A 152 18.19 -0.84 -1.19
CA VAL A 152 17.07 -0.68 -0.27
C VAL A 152 16.03 -1.75 -0.51
N SER A 153 15.36 -2.18 0.53
CA SER A 153 14.27 -3.14 0.44
C SER A 153 13.09 -2.73 1.29
N GLY A 154 11.90 -3.01 0.81
CA GLY A 154 10.65 -2.79 1.53
C GLY A 154 9.74 -3.99 1.42
N SER A 155 8.95 -4.22 2.46
CA SER A 155 7.88 -5.21 2.43
C SER A 155 6.63 -4.67 3.09
N ARG A 156 5.47 -5.08 2.58
CA ARG A 156 4.18 -4.73 3.15
C ARG A 156 3.29 -5.96 3.18
N GLN A 157 2.60 -6.15 4.29
CA GLN A 157 1.55 -7.14 4.44
C GLN A 157 0.21 -6.42 4.62
N PHE A 158 -0.78 -6.87 3.89
CA PHE A 158 -2.15 -6.45 4.00
C PHE A 158 -2.97 -7.58 4.60
N ASN A 159 -3.72 -7.29 5.66
CA ASN A 159 -4.67 -8.22 6.27
C ASN A 159 -5.98 -7.48 6.51
N PHE A 160 -7.08 -8.08 6.08
CA PHE A 160 -8.41 -7.56 6.31
C PHE A 160 -9.33 -8.68 6.74
N THR A 161 -10.07 -8.47 7.83
CA THR A 161 -10.99 -9.47 8.39
C THR A 161 -12.34 -8.83 8.61
N TRP A 162 -13.40 -9.55 8.20
CA TRP A 162 -14.78 -9.18 8.49
C TRP A 162 -15.60 -10.43 8.79
N ALA A 163 -16.77 -10.26 9.38
CA ALA A 163 -17.69 -11.35 9.65
C ALA A 163 -19.06 -11.07 9.06
N THR A 164 -19.71 -12.13 8.62
CA THR A 164 -21.12 -12.15 8.24
C THR A 164 -21.85 -13.16 9.12
N TYR A 165 -23.13 -12.94 9.36
CA TYR A 165 -23.92 -13.93 10.09
C TYR A 165 -25.23 -14.23 9.36
N ASN A 166 -25.77 -15.43 9.64
CA ASN A 166 -27.07 -15.88 9.19
C ASN A 166 -27.75 -16.61 10.36
N GLY A 167 -29.04 -16.36 10.55
CA GLY A 167 -29.83 -16.93 11.63
C GLY A 167 -30.33 -15.85 12.60
N ASP A 168 -30.68 -16.28 13.82
CA ASP A 168 -31.22 -15.41 14.84
C ASP A 168 -30.10 -14.67 15.59
N GLN A 169 -30.12 -13.34 15.55
CA GLN A 169 -29.12 -12.51 16.22
C GLN A 169 -29.04 -12.74 17.73
N ARG A 170 -30.13 -13.19 18.36
CA ARG A 170 -30.15 -13.50 19.79
C ARG A 170 -29.26 -14.67 20.18
N ALA A 171 -28.82 -15.48 19.20
CA ALA A 171 -27.88 -16.56 19.40
C ALA A 171 -26.43 -16.08 19.56
N LEU A 172 -26.13 -14.86 19.15
CA LEU A 172 -24.82 -14.20 19.25
C LEU A 172 -24.72 -13.42 20.56
#